data_9d22ff1ef0d21ee1be27af76c2da21db
#
_entry.id   9d22ff1ef0d21ee1be27af76c2da21db
#
_cell.length_a   1.000
_cell.length_b   1.000
_cell.length_c   1.000
_cell.angle_alpha   90.00
_cell.angle_beta   90.00
_cell.angle_gamma   90.00
#
_symmetry.space_group_name_H-M   'P 1'
#
loop_
_entity.id
_entity.type
_entity.pdbx_description
1 polymer ?
#
loop_
_entity_poly.entity_id
_entity_poly.type
_entity_poly.pdbx_seq_one_letter_code
_entity_poly.pdbx_strand_id
1 'polypeptide(L)'
;KNIEYLLRMLGNICGVEDLAITTNGIYLKNYVKALKESGLFRLNISLDSLDDSKFEKITRGGKLKDVLDGVEEVLNLGFKNTKINVVAMKGINDDEFEEFAKLTLERDLEVRFIEYMAMNKENLASEDKYIPMADIIDIIEKNNELIVQPIPMLGSGAAKIYKIKGAMGKLGFVSA
;
A
#
# COMPACT_ATOMS: atom_id res chain seq x y z
N LYS A 1 3.86 -7.99 -20.31
CA LYS A 1 3.24 -8.14 -21.64
C LYS A 1 1.91 -8.87 -21.49
N ASN A 2 0.83 -8.38 -22.11
CA ASN A 2 -0.51 -9.00 -22.17
C ASN A 2 -1.27 -9.15 -20.83
N ILE A 3 -1.00 -8.31 -19.85
CA ILE A 3 -1.72 -8.34 -18.56
C ILE A 3 -3.23 -8.09 -18.75
N GLU A 4 -3.60 -7.19 -19.66
CA GLU A 4 -4.99 -6.88 -19.98
C GLU A 4 -5.74 -8.09 -20.53
N TYR A 5 -5.08 -8.87 -21.42
CA TYR A 5 -5.64 -10.11 -21.91
C TYR A 5 -5.85 -11.13 -20.80
N LEU A 6 -4.87 -11.29 -19.90
CA LEU A 6 -4.98 -12.17 -18.74
C LEU A 6 -6.15 -11.77 -17.83
N LEU A 7 -6.29 -10.48 -17.53
CA LEU A 7 -7.40 -9.96 -16.71
C LEU A 7 -8.76 -10.28 -17.33
N ARG A 8 -8.91 -10.05 -18.64
CA ARG A 8 -10.16 -10.39 -19.35
C ARG A 8 -10.46 -11.89 -19.29
N MET A 9 -9.44 -12.73 -19.46
CA MET A 9 -9.59 -14.18 -19.36
C MET A 9 -10.04 -14.60 -17.97
N LEU A 10 -9.38 -14.07 -16.92
CA LEU A 10 -9.71 -14.37 -15.52
C LEU A 10 -11.11 -13.85 -15.14
N GLY A 11 -11.45 -12.62 -15.56
CA GLY A 11 -12.76 -12.01 -15.27
C GLY A 11 -13.94 -12.73 -15.94
N ASN A 12 -13.69 -13.51 -16.98
CA ASN A 12 -14.72 -14.32 -17.65
C ASN A 12 -14.94 -15.70 -17.01
N ILE A 13 -14.15 -16.07 -16.00
CA ILE A 13 -14.32 -17.32 -15.26
C ILE A 13 -15.52 -17.17 -14.33
N CYS A 14 -16.50 -18.07 -14.45
CA CYS A 14 -17.68 -18.08 -13.58
C CYS A 14 -17.26 -18.23 -12.10
N GLY A 15 -17.75 -17.33 -11.25
CA GLY A 15 -17.45 -17.29 -9.82
C GLY A 15 -16.24 -16.43 -9.44
N VAL A 16 -15.55 -15.81 -10.39
CA VAL A 16 -14.55 -14.76 -10.10
C VAL A 16 -15.27 -13.44 -9.89
N GLU A 17 -15.31 -12.97 -8.66
CA GLU A 17 -16.02 -11.72 -8.27
C GLU A 17 -15.05 -10.55 -8.05
N ASP A 18 -13.75 -10.83 -7.88
CA ASP A 18 -12.76 -9.84 -7.53
C ASP A 18 -11.39 -10.17 -8.12
N LEU A 19 -10.83 -9.21 -8.85
CA LEU A 19 -9.48 -9.27 -9.40
C LEU A 19 -8.63 -8.16 -8.81
N ALA A 20 -7.50 -8.53 -8.25
CA ALA A 20 -6.52 -7.60 -7.68
C ALA A 20 -5.14 -7.79 -8.30
N ILE A 21 -4.38 -6.70 -8.43
CA ILE A 21 -2.97 -6.71 -8.80
C ILE A 21 -2.15 -6.05 -7.71
N THR A 22 -0.97 -6.62 -7.44
CA THR A 22 0.09 -5.93 -6.69
C THR A 22 1.14 -5.44 -7.68
N THR A 23 1.55 -4.19 -7.58
CA THR A 23 2.47 -3.51 -8.50
C THR A 23 3.40 -2.55 -7.75
N ASN A 24 4.58 -2.29 -8.32
CA ASN A 24 5.46 -1.22 -7.88
C ASN A 24 5.02 0.18 -8.36
N GLY A 25 3.97 0.28 -9.16
CA GLY A 25 3.34 1.52 -9.57
C GLY A 25 4.05 2.34 -10.66
N ILE A 26 5.30 2.05 -11.02
CA ILE A 26 6.14 2.88 -11.91
C ILE A 26 5.47 3.18 -13.27
N TYR A 27 4.74 2.22 -13.83
CA TYR A 27 4.05 2.38 -15.11
C TYR A 27 2.53 2.56 -14.96
N LEU A 28 2.04 2.68 -13.75
CA LEU A 28 0.61 2.61 -13.45
C LEU A 28 -0.19 3.69 -14.17
N LYS A 29 0.29 4.94 -14.16
CA LYS A 29 -0.33 6.06 -14.86
C LYS A 29 -0.69 5.76 -16.33
N ASN A 30 0.19 5.02 -17.02
CA ASN A 30 0.01 4.73 -18.45
C ASN A 30 -0.95 3.56 -18.73
N TYR A 31 -1.13 2.66 -17.76
CA TYR A 31 -1.85 1.41 -17.99
C TYR A 31 -3.15 1.29 -17.19
N VAL A 32 -3.35 2.08 -16.13
CA VAL A 32 -4.44 1.87 -15.18
C VAL A 32 -5.82 1.95 -15.83
N LYS A 33 -6.01 2.81 -16.83
CA LYS A 33 -7.29 2.90 -17.57
C LYS A 33 -7.58 1.59 -18.32
N ALA A 34 -6.61 1.07 -19.05
CA ALA A 34 -6.76 -0.20 -19.77
C ALA A 34 -6.94 -1.40 -18.83
N LEU A 35 -6.27 -1.38 -17.67
CA LEU A 35 -6.45 -2.39 -16.62
C LEU A 35 -7.87 -2.37 -16.06
N LYS A 36 -8.43 -1.18 -15.80
CA LYS A 36 -9.82 -1.03 -15.35
C LYS A 36 -10.82 -1.55 -16.38
N GLU A 37 -10.64 -1.17 -17.65
CA GLU A 37 -11.47 -1.64 -18.77
C GLU A 37 -11.35 -3.16 -18.98
N SER A 38 -10.28 -3.78 -18.51
CA SER A 38 -10.06 -5.23 -18.56
C SER A 38 -10.62 -5.99 -17.36
N GLY A 39 -11.36 -5.32 -16.45
CA GLY A 39 -12.02 -5.96 -15.32
C GLY A 39 -11.21 -5.97 -14.02
N LEU A 40 -10.15 -5.15 -13.91
CA LEU A 40 -9.43 -5.01 -12.66
C LEU A 40 -10.27 -4.24 -11.64
N PHE A 41 -10.44 -4.80 -10.42
CA PHE A 41 -11.23 -4.20 -9.34
C PHE A 41 -10.38 -3.47 -8.31
N ARG A 42 -9.22 -4.04 -7.94
CA ARG A 42 -8.39 -3.55 -6.85
C ARG A 42 -6.93 -3.48 -7.21
N LEU A 43 -6.25 -2.50 -6.61
CA LEU A 43 -4.81 -2.29 -6.75
C LEU A 43 -4.14 -2.26 -5.38
N ASN A 44 -3.05 -3.02 -5.25
CA ASN A 44 -2.09 -2.90 -4.16
C ASN A 44 -0.80 -2.32 -4.76
N ILE A 45 -0.41 -1.15 -4.30
CA ILE A 45 0.75 -0.43 -4.82
C ILE A 45 1.83 -0.49 -3.74
N SER A 46 3.01 -1.03 -4.08
CA SER A 46 4.15 -1.05 -3.15
C SER A 46 4.87 0.30 -3.21
N LEU A 47 4.96 0.96 -2.05
CA LEU A 47 5.57 2.29 -1.93
C LEU A 47 6.21 2.41 -0.54
N ASP A 48 7.51 2.22 -0.45
CA ASP A 48 8.21 2.13 0.83
C ASP A 48 8.79 3.47 1.32
N SER A 49 8.70 4.55 0.53
CA SER A 49 9.13 5.89 0.94
C SER A 49 8.41 6.98 0.17
N LEU A 50 8.19 8.14 0.81
CA LEU A 50 7.69 9.39 0.24
C LEU A 50 8.82 10.41 0.02
N ASP A 51 10.07 10.08 0.36
CA ASP A 51 11.27 10.86 0.05
C ASP A 51 11.88 10.37 -1.27
N ASP A 52 12.12 11.28 -2.21
CA ASP A 52 12.65 10.97 -3.55
C ASP A 52 13.98 10.21 -3.48
N SER A 53 14.89 10.65 -2.61
CA SER A 53 16.24 10.08 -2.50
C SER A 53 16.22 8.67 -1.88
N LYS A 54 15.38 8.47 -0.84
CA LYS A 54 15.18 7.15 -0.23
C LYS A 54 14.50 6.21 -1.19
N PHE A 55 13.44 6.68 -1.88
CA PHE A 55 12.72 5.89 -2.86
C PHE A 55 13.62 5.43 -4.01
N GLU A 56 14.41 6.35 -4.60
CA GLU A 56 15.39 6.01 -5.64
C GLU A 56 16.37 4.93 -5.17
N LYS A 57 16.88 5.06 -3.94
CA LYS A 57 17.82 4.12 -3.34
C LYS A 57 17.19 2.74 -3.08
N ILE A 58 15.99 2.69 -2.51
CA ILE A 58 15.25 1.45 -2.23
C ILE A 58 14.92 0.72 -3.53
N THR A 59 14.44 1.45 -4.54
CA THR A 59 13.97 0.90 -5.82
C THR A 59 15.07 0.72 -6.85
N ARG A 60 16.29 1.17 -6.56
CA ARG A 60 17.46 1.14 -7.46
C ARG A 60 17.25 1.95 -8.74
N GLY A 61 16.75 3.18 -8.60
CA GLY A 61 16.58 4.14 -9.70
C GLY A 61 15.14 4.41 -10.11
N GLY A 62 14.15 3.99 -9.34
CA GLY A 62 12.75 4.38 -9.54
C GLY A 62 12.53 5.87 -9.26
N LYS A 63 11.53 6.46 -9.88
CA LYS A 63 11.12 7.84 -9.63
C LYS A 63 9.83 7.85 -8.81
N LEU A 64 9.87 8.43 -7.62
CA LEU A 64 8.71 8.54 -6.73
C LEU A 64 7.52 9.21 -7.43
N LYS A 65 7.78 10.29 -8.16
CA LYS A 65 6.76 11.03 -8.91
C LYS A 65 5.94 10.13 -9.84
N ASP A 66 6.55 9.17 -10.53
CA ASP A 66 5.83 8.29 -11.46
C ASP A 66 4.81 7.42 -10.73
N VAL A 67 5.15 6.98 -9.50
CA VAL A 67 4.26 6.17 -8.66
C VAL A 67 3.13 7.03 -8.10
N LEU A 68 3.44 8.22 -7.57
CA LEU A 68 2.43 9.15 -7.03
C LEU A 68 1.44 9.60 -8.11
N ASP A 69 1.92 9.95 -9.30
CA ASP A 69 1.06 10.27 -10.45
C ASP A 69 0.14 9.07 -10.81
N GLY A 70 0.67 7.85 -10.69
CA GLY A 70 -0.11 6.63 -10.90
C GLY A 70 -1.19 6.42 -9.84
N VAL A 71 -0.89 6.70 -8.56
CA VAL A 71 -1.85 6.65 -7.46
C VAL A 71 -2.99 7.64 -7.68
N GLU A 72 -2.66 8.89 -8.04
CA GLU A 72 -3.69 9.91 -8.31
C GLU A 72 -4.60 9.49 -9.49
N GLU A 73 -4.04 8.93 -10.55
CA GLU A 73 -4.84 8.45 -11.68
C GLU A 73 -5.76 7.29 -11.30
N VAL A 74 -5.28 6.36 -10.43
CA VAL A 74 -6.11 5.28 -9.87
C VAL A 74 -7.32 5.84 -9.12
N LEU A 75 -7.11 6.85 -8.28
CA LEU A 75 -8.18 7.47 -7.49
C LEU A 75 -9.14 8.23 -8.40
N ASN A 76 -8.66 9.00 -9.36
CA ASN A 76 -9.45 9.74 -10.34
C ASN A 76 -10.34 8.82 -11.18
N LEU A 77 -9.84 7.64 -11.53
CA LEU A 77 -10.63 6.63 -12.21
C LEU A 77 -11.65 5.92 -11.30
N GLY A 78 -11.67 6.21 -10.00
CA GLY A 78 -12.64 5.68 -9.04
C GLY A 78 -12.45 4.19 -8.74
N PHE A 79 -11.21 3.71 -8.69
CA PHE A 79 -10.93 2.39 -8.12
C PHE A 79 -11.30 2.36 -6.65
N LYS A 80 -12.00 1.31 -6.25
CA LYS A 80 -12.34 1.07 -4.85
C LYS A 80 -11.27 0.23 -4.17
N ASN A 81 -11.11 0.43 -2.85
CA ASN A 81 -10.18 -0.37 -2.04
C ASN A 81 -8.73 -0.36 -2.56
N THR A 82 -8.27 0.77 -3.10
CA THR A 82 -6.85 0.97 -3.45
C THR A 82 -6.00 0.92 -2.18
N LYS A 83 -4.90 0.17 -2.23
CA LYS A 83 -3.98 0.02 -1.10
C LYS A 83 -2.59 0.46 -1.47
N ILE A 84 -1.95 1.18 -0.55
CA ILE A 84 -0.50 1.45 -0.57
C ILE A 84 0.12 0.55 0.50
N ASN A 85 0.95 -0.40 0.09
CA ASN A 85 1.70 -1.27 0.98
C ASN A 85 3.07 -0.66 1.28
N VAL A 86 3.39 -0.50 2.55
CA VAL A 86 4.64 0.05 3.06
C VAL A 86 5.29 -1.01 3.94
N VAL A 87 6.46 -1.50 3.58
CA VAL A 87 7.27 -2.32 4.48
C VAL A 87 7.95 -1.38 5.47
N ALA A 88 7.61 -1.49 6.75
CA ALA A 88 8.15 -0.64 7.80
C ALA A 88 9.56 -1.08 8.21
N MET A 89 10.55 -0.22 8.04
CA MET A 89 11.95 -0.52 8.27
C MET A 89 12.61 0.56 9.13
N LYS A 90 13.07 0.17 10.33
CA LYS A 90 13.80 1.04 11.24
C LYS A 90 15.06 1.61 10.61
N GLY A 91 15.30 2.91 10.79
CA GLY A 91 16.45 3.63 10.25
C GLY A 91 16.41 3.82 8.72
N ILE A 92 15.29 3.50 8.07
CA ILE A 92 15.13 3.67 6.62
C ILE A 92 13.93 4.58 6.34
N ASN A 93 12.72 4.19 6.78
CA ASN A 93 11.48 4.93 6.52
C ASN A 93 10.62 5.13 7.78
N ASP A 94 11.15 4.86 8.96
CA ASP A 94 10.47 5.00 10.25
C ASP A 94 10.16 6.45 10.63
N ASP A 95 10.78 7.41 9.99
CA ASP A 95 10.50 8.84 10.09
C ASP A 95 9.36 9.31 9.16
N GLU A 96 8.83 8.44 8.29
CA GLU A 96 7.79 8.78 7.30
C GLU A 96 6.39 8.23 7.63
N PHE A 97 6.23 7.46 8.72
CA PHE A 97 4.95 6.79 9.02
C PHE A 97 3.78 7.74 9.20
N GLU A 98 4.02 8.89 9.81
CA GLU A 98 3.00 9.94 9.96
C GLU A 98 2.60 10.54 8.61
N GLU A 99 3.57 10.80 7.73
CA GLU A 99 3.31 11.32 6.38
C GLU A 99 2.54 10.32 5.52
N PHE A 100 2.87 9.03 5.60
CA PHE A 100 2.08 7.98 4.98
C PHE A 100 0.65 7.95 5.53
N ALA A 101 0.48 8.05 6.83
CA ALA A 101 -0.84 8.07 7.46
C ALA A 101 -1.69 9.27 6.99
N LYS A 102 -1.07 10.45 6.80
CA LYS A 102 -1.73 11.66 6.27
C LYS A 102 -2.30 11.49 4.87
N LEU A 103 -1.77 10.57 4.05
CA LEU A 103 -2.35 10.29 2.73
C LEU A 103 -3.82 9.84 2.82
N THR A 104 -4.22 9.27 3.95
CA THR A 104 -5.59 8.80 4.17
C THR A 104 -6.58 9.90 4.56
N LEU A 105 -6.10 11.10 4.92
CA LEU A 105 -6.97 12.19 5.38
C LEU A 105 -7.92 12.64 4.26
N GLU A 106 -7.40 12.86 3.07
CA GLU A 106 -8.13 13.43 1.94
C GLU A 106 -8.34 12.43 0.77
N ARG A 107 -7.86 11.19 0.91
CA ARG A 107 -7.91 10.15 -0.12
C ARG A 107 -8.60 8.89 0.37
N ASP A 108 -9.54 8.38 -0.42
CA ASP A 108 -10.21 7.10 -0.15
C ASP A 108 -9.31 5.92 -0.55
N LEU A 109 -8.23 5.72 0.23
CA LEU A 109 -7.29 4.60 0.08
C LEU A 109 -6.92 4.00 1.44
N GLU A 110 -6.33 2.82 1.44
CA GLU A 110 -5.78 2.18 2.62
C GLU A 110 -4.25 2.25 2.56
N VAL A 111 -3.60 2.89 3.53
CA VAL A 111 -2.17 2.74 3.75
C VAL A 111 -1.96 1.55 4.68
N ARG A 112 -1.17 0.56 4.22
CA ARG A 112 -0.94 -0.68 4.92
C ARG A 112 0.51 -0.82 5.31
N PHE A 113 0.79 -0.69 6.60
CA PHE A 113 2.10 -0.96 7.18
C PHE A 113 2.28 -2.48 7.38
N ILE A 114 3.39 -3.01 6.89
CA ILE A 114 3.74 -4.42 6.97
C ILE A 114 5.06 -4.53 7.73
N GLU A 115 5.09 -5.34 8.79
CA GLU A 115 6.33 -5.59 9.52
C GLU A 115 7.43 -6.15 8.61
N TYR A 116 8.63 -5.62 8.78
CA TYR A 116 9.79 -6.15 8.06
C TYR A 116 10.13 -7.57 8.54
N MET A 117 10.21 -8.50 7.59
CA MET A 117 10.66 -9.87 7.84
C MET A 117 12.08 -10.08 7.30
N ALA A 118 13.01 -10.47 8.17
CA ALA A 118 14.35 -10.86 7.75
C ALA A 118 14.29 -12.20 7.01
N MET A 119 14.42 -12.17 5.68
CA MET A 119 14.31 -13.38 4.83
C MET A 119 15.53 -14.30 4.91
N ASN A 120 16.67 -13.84 5.41
CA ASN A 120 17.91 -14.61 5.52
C ASN A 120 18.47 -14.57 6.94
N LYS A 121 18.55 -15.74 7.58
CA LYS A 121 19.19 -15.93 8.90
C LYS A 121 20.70 -15.58 8.91
N GLU A 122 21.33 -15.47 7.76
CA GLU A 122 22.77 -15.18 7.63
C GLU A 122 23.10 -13.68 7.71
N ASN A 123 22.14 -12.79 7.58
CA ASN A 123 22.31 -11.34 7.70
C ASN A 123 21.82 -10.84 9.06
N LEU A 124 22.62 -10.99 10.11
CA LEU A 124 22.39 -10.37 11.44
C LEU A 124 22.10 -8.86 11.34
N ALA A 125 22.64 -8.18 10.32
CA ALA A 125 22.35 -6.77 10.02
C ALA A 125 20.88 -6.50 9.57
N SER A 126 20.07 -7.53 9.36
CA SER A 126 18.66 -7.37 8.98
C SER A 126 17.71 -7.29 10.17
N GLU A 127 18.12 -7.80 11.35
CA GLU A 127 17.31 -7.72 12.58
C GLU A 127 17.22 -6.28 13.11
N ASP A 128 18.25 -5.46 12.87
CA ASP A 128 18.26 -4.05 13.26
C ASP A 128 17.18 -3.20 12.57
N LYS A 129 16.58 -3.72 11.48
CA LYS A 129 15.53 -3.01 10.73
C LYS A 129 14.12 -3.30 11.19
N TYR A 130 13.95 -4.24 12.09
CA TYR A 130 12.65 -4.59 12.63
C TYR A 130 12.11 -3.46 13.51
N ILE A 131 10.85 -3.15 13.33
CA ILE A 131 10.08 -2.25 14.19
C ILE A 131 8.73 -2.93 14.49
N PRO A 132 8.38 -3.10 15.78
CA PRO A 132 7.11 -3.70 16.16
C PRO A 132 5.93 -2.87 15.67
N MET A 133 4.85 -3.52 15.27
CA MET A 133 3.64 -2.84 14.81
C MET A 133 3.05 -1.91 15.88
N ALA A 134 3.19 -2.25 17.17
CA ALA A 134 2.77 -1.38 18.26
C ALA A 134 3.48 -0.03 18.25
N ASP A 135 4.79 -0.02 18.00
CA ASP A 135 5.59 1.20 17.95
C ASP A 135 5.17 2.09 16.76
N ILE A 136 4.79 1.49 15.63
CA ILE A 136 4.29 2.22 14.45
C ILE A 136 2.96 2.90 14.78
N ILE A 137 2.06 2.17 15.45
CA ILE A 137 0.77 2.70 15.91
C ILE A 137 1.01 3.87 16.87
N ASP A 138 1.89 3.69 17.87
CA ASP A 138 2.21 4.72 18.87
C ASP A 138 2.79 5.99 18.21
N ILE A 139 3.62 5.84 17.17
CA ILE A 139 4.18 6.98 16.40
C ILE A 139 3.04 7.78 15.76
N ILE A 140 2.10 7.10 15.11
CA ILE A 140 0.99 7.75 14.40
C ILE A 140 -0.01 8.35 15.41
N GLU A 141 -0.28 7.68 16.54
CA GLU A 141 -1.22 8.15 17.57
C GLU A 141 -0.74 9.40 18.31
N LYS A 142 0.55 9.72 18.32
CA LYS A 142 1.06 10.95 18.95
C LYS A 142 0.36 12.22 18.46
N ASN A 143 0.00 12.26 17.17
CA ASN A 143 -0.59 13.44 16.54
C ASN A 143 -1.98 13.15 15.92
N ASN A 144 -2.50 11.93 16.05
CA ASN A 144 -3.75 11.51 15.40
C ASN A 144 -4.60 10.67 16.37
N GLU A 145 -5.91 10.89 16.35
CA GLU A 145 -6.85 10.00 17.06
C GLU A 145 -7.19 8.80 16.14
N LEU A 146 -6.71 7.61 16.49
CA LEU A 146 -7.00 6.38 15.78
C LEU A 146 -8.26 5.69 16.30
N ILE A 147 -9.15 5.33 15.38
CA ILE A 147 -10.39 4.62 15.69
C ILE A 147 -10.30 3.23 15.05
N VAL A 148 -10.37 2.19 15.90
CA VAL A 148 -10.40 0.79 15.44
C VAL A 148 -11.63 0.57 14.57
N GLN A 149 -11.45 -0.04 13.41
CA GLN A 149 -12.53 -0.39 12.52
C GLN A 149 -12.87 -1.89 12.64
N PRO A 150 -14.15 -2.26 12.57
CA PRO A 150 -14.52 -3.66 12.48
C PRO A 150 -13.90 -4.29 11.23
N ILE A 151 -13.37 -5.51 11.37
CA ILE A 151 -12.71 -6.22 10.27
C ILE A 151 -13.77 -6.47 9.18
N PRO A 152 -13.60 -5.94 7.96
CA PRO A 152 -14.49 -6.27 6.86
C PRO A 152 -14.36 -7.75 6.51
N MET A 153 -15.47 -8.44 6.25
CA MET A 153 -15.47 -9.88 5.93
C MET A 153 -14.76 -10.25 4.62
N LEU A 154 -14.51 -9.29 3.72
CA LEU A 154 -13.90 -9.53 2.41
C LEU A 154 -12.68 -8.60 2.19
N GLY A 155 -11.52 -9.20 1.92
CA GLY A 155 -10.35 -8.51 1.37
C GLY A 155 -9.41 -7.80 2.35
N SER A 156 -9.63 -7.84 3.67
CA SER A 156 -8.72 -7.25 4.66
C SER A 156 -7.49 -8.11 4.97
N GLY A 157 -7.55 -9.42 4.71
CA GLY A 157 -6.47 -10.35 5.10
C GLY A 157 -6.23 -10.30 6.62
N ALA A 158 -4.97 -10.49 7.03
CA ALA A 158 -4.55 -10.48 8.45
C ALA A 158 -4.37 -9.07 9.04
N ALA A 159 -4.75 -7.99 8.33
CA ALA A 159 -4.54 -6.63 8.78
C ALA A 159 -5.54 -6.20 9.86
N LYS A 160 -5.04 -5.57 10.93
CA LYS A 160 -5.87 -4.77 11.84
C LYS A 160 -6.13 -3.42 11.18
N ILE A 161 -7.40 -3.03 11.10
CA ILE A 161 -7.80 -1.81 10.39
C ILE A 161 -8.15 -0.70 11.38
N TYR A 162 -7.59 0.47 11.14
CA TYR A 162 -7.85 1.70 11.90
C TYR A 162 -8.25 2.81 10.93
N LYS A 163 -8.80 3.88 11.48
CA LYS A 163 -9.08 5.11 10.75
C LYS A 163 -8.68 6.30 11.61
N ILE A 164 -7.96 7.25 11.02
CA ILE A 164 -7.76 8.54 11.68
C ILE A 164 -9.13 9.24 11.74
N LYS A 165 -9.44 9.87 12.86
CA LYS A 165 -10.70 10.60 13.04
C LYS A 165 -10.87 11.66 11.95
N GLY A 166 -11.96 11.59 11.21
CA GLY A 166 -12.26 12.50 10.10
C GLY A 166 -11.60 12.15 8.77
N ALA A 167 -10.70 11.16 8.71
CA ALA A 167 -10.07 10.75 7.45
C ALA A 167 -11.07 10.11 6.48
N MET A 168 -10.80 10.20 5.18
CA MET A 168 -11.56 9.50 4.14
C MET A 168 -11.12 8.03 4.05
N GLY A 169 -9.83 7.79 4.05
CA GLY A 169 -9.21 6.47 3.91
C GLY A 169 -9.01 5.73 5.24
N LYS A 170 -8.16 4.71 5.22
CA LYS A 170 -7.93 3.79 6.34
C LYS A 170 -6.45 3.46 6.50
N LEU A 171 -6.08 2.99 7.68
CA LEU A 171 -4.77 2.44 7.99
C LEU A 171 -4.92 0.95 8.26
N GLY A 172 -4.07 0.13 7.65
CA GLY A 172 -3.98 -1.30 7.90
C GLY A 172 -2.63 -1.64 8.53
N PHE A 173 -2.62 -2.55 9.51
CA PHE A 173 -1.40 -2.99 10.19
C PHE A 173 -1.31 -4.52 10.10
N VAL A 174 -0.22 -5.01 9.51
CA VAL A 174 0.04 -6.44 9.26
C VAL A 174 1.29 -6.85 10.03
N SER A 175 1.12 -7.63 11.07
CA SER A 175 2.23 -8.27 11.79
C SER A 175 2.73 -9.49 11.03
N ALA A 176 4.04 -9.75 11.14
CA ALA A 176 4.72 -10.91 10.56
C ALA A 176 4.42 -12.21 11.34
#